data_a7142dc2f68cead51617d74ce703dc63
#
_entry.id   a7142dc2f68cead51617d74ce703dc63
#
_cell.length_a   1.000
_cell.length_b   1.000
_cell.length_c   1.000
_cell.angle_alpha   90.00
_cell.angle_beta   90.00
_cell.angle_gamma   90.00
#
_symmetry.space_group_name_H-M   'P 1'
#
loop_
_entity.id
_entity.type
_entity.pdbx_description
1 polymer ?
#
loop_
_entity_poly.entity_id
_entity_poly.type
_entity_poly.pdbx_seq_one_letter_code
_entity_poly.pdbx_strand_id
1 'polypeptide(L)'
;ELIGKSCLVVMGSEGRAEQILRTDQDNALIISDDCSISEEKLREFTHLFTETLVDFGFPRCEGNIMVSNPYWCRNQSDFKELIYEWVNSPSGDNFMNIAIFYDALCVSGDIEIIKELKNYLFKISSNSQSFYTNFARVINSFDVPLGFFDGFVFNSKDEKHKDEIDIKRGGIFIIVQGIRSLSIQNRLLNTNTIKRINS
;
A
#
# COMPACT_ATOMS: atom_id res chain seq x y z
N GLU A 1 3.06 -14.49 21.78
CA GLU A 1 4.38 -13.86 21.50
C GLU A 1 4.26 -12.70 20.48
N LEU A 2 3.42 -12.81 19.45
CA LEU A 2 3.21 -11.74 18.46
C LEU A 2 2.39 -10.56 19.01
N ILE A 3 1.41 -10.81 19.89
CA ILE A 3 0.55 -9.75 20.44
C ILE A 3 1.41 -8.81 21.30
N GLY A 4 1.42 -7.52 20.94
CA GLY A 4 2.23 -6.49 21.59
C GLY A 4 3.67 -6.37 21.07
N LYS A 5 4.13 -7.31 20.20
CA LYS A 5 5.44 -7.28 19.56
C LYS A 5 5.36 -7.36 18.03
N SER A 6 4.22 -7.04 17.48
CA SER A 6 4.01 -6.96 16.04
C SER A 6 2.90 -5.97 15.73
N CYS A 7 2.83 -5.57 14.46
CA CYS A 7 1.77 -4.75 13.91
C CYS A 7 1.26 -5.41 12.64
N LEU A 8 0.05 -5.95 12.68
CA LEU A 8 -0.67 -6.38 11.50
C LEU A 8 -1.31 -5.16 10.85
N VAL A 9 -0.98 -4.94 9.59
CA VAL A 9 -1.53 -3.82 8.82
C VAL A 9 -2.31 -4.32 7.61
N VAL A 10 -3.38 -3.60 7.28
CA VAL A 10 -4.06 -3.68 6.00
C VAL A 10 -3.67 -2.47 5.15
N MET A 11 -3.64 -2.63 3.82
CA MET A 11 -3.08 -1.64 2.91
C MET A 11 -4.06 -1.34 1.77
N GLY A 12 -3.64 -0.56 0.79
CA GLY A 12 -4.47 -0.23 -0.36
C GLY A 12 -5.80 0.45 0.02
N SER A 13 -6.90 0.06 -0.63
CA SER A 13 -8.24 0.62 -0.36
C SER A 13 -8.76 0.25 1.03
N GLU A 14 -8.42 -0.92 1.54
CA GLU A 14 -8.76 -1.35 2.89
C GLU A 14 -8.04 -0.50 3.94
N GLY A 15 -6.72 -0.31 3.79
CA GLY A 15 -5.92 0.53 4.67
C GLY A 15 -6.37 2.00 4.70
N ARG A 16 -6.98 2.48 3.62
CA ARG A 16 -7.60 3.80 3.57
C ARG A 16 -9.02 3.85 4.10
N ALA A 17 -9.62 2.71 4.45
CA ALA A 17 -11.05 2.57 4.79
C ALA A 17 -11.96 3.14 3.68
N GLU A 18 -11.65 2.85 2.43
CA GLU A 18 -12.35 3.30 1.22
C GLU A 18 -12.86 2.11 0.37
N GLN A 19 -12.78 0.92 0.90
CA GLN A 19 -13.25 -0.29 0.24
C GLN A 19 -14.79 -0.31 0.23
N ILE A 20 -15.39 -0.35 -0.95
CA ILE A 20 -16.85 -0.38 -1.14
C ILE A 20 -17.33 -1.82 -1.38
N LEU A 21 -16.50 -2.59 -2.08
CA LEU A 21 -16.76 -3.99 -2.41
C LEU A 21 -15.65 -4.84 -1.80
N ARG A 22 -15.92 -6.13 -1.62
CA ARG A 22 -14.90 -7.09 -1.26
C ARG A 22 -13.88 -7.17 -2.41
N THR A 23 -12.63 -6.79 -2.12
CA THR A 23 -11.50 -6.88 -3.05
C THR A 23 -10.54 -7.97 -2.57
N ASP A 24 -9.42 -8.11 -3.26
CA ASP A 24 -8.30 -8.92 -2.81
C ASP A 24 -7.71 -8.39 -1.49
N GLN A 25 -6.99 -9.26 -0.80
CA GLN A 25 -6.35 -8.92 0.47
C GLN A 25 -5.00 -8.24 0.22
N ASP A 26 -4.82 -7.05 0.78
CA ASP A 26 -3.53 -6.35 0.83
C ASP A 26 -3.11 -6.17 2.30
N ASN A 27 -2.16 -6.96 2.78
CA ASN A 27 -1.76 -6.92 4.19
C ASN A 27 -0.27 -7.21 4.40
N ALA A 28 0.25 -6.78 5.55
CA ALA A 28 1.62 -7.04 5.98
C ALA A 28 1.68 -7.26 7.49
N LEU A 29 2.69 -7.99 7.93
CA LEU A 29 3.02 -8.18 9.33
C LEU A 29 4.41 -7.63 9.62
N ILE A 30 4.46 -6.62 10.47
CA ILE A 30 5.71 -6.01 10.93
C ILE A 30 5.99 -6.52 12.33
N ILE A 31 7.16 -7.10 12.54
CA ILE A 31 7.54 -7.75 13.79
C ILE A 31 8.58 -6.88 14.48
N SER A 32 8.41 -6.65 15.78
CA SER A 32 9.41 -5.94 16.58
C SER A 32 10.72 -6.73 16.60
N ASP A 33 11.85 -6.02 16.55
CA ASP A 33 13.19 -6.64 16.54
C ASP A 33 13.50 -7.46 17.82
N ASP A 34 12.77 -7.21 18.91
CA ASP A 34 12.88 -7.95 20.16
C ASP A 34 11.91 -9.15 20.26
N CYS A 35 11.18 -9.46 19.21
CA CYS A 35 10.30 -10.63 19.16
C CYS A 35 11.08 -11.91 18.86
N SER A 36 10.88 -12.94 19.65
CA SER A 36 11.62 -14.21 19.57
C SER A 36 10.81 -15.35 18.93
N ILE A 37 9.87 -15.05 18.05
CA ILE A 37 9.10 -16.08 17.34
C ILE A 37 10.01 -16.86 16.36
N SER A 38 9.85 -18.18 16.30
CA SER A 38 10.58 -18.99 15.30
C SER A 38 10.00 -18.77 13.90
N GLU A 39 10.87 -18.82 12.88
CA GLU A 39 10.47 -18.69 11.47
C GLU A 39 9.41 -19.71 11.05
N GLU A 40 9.49 -20.93 11.58
CA GLU A 40 8.53 -22.00 11.29
C GLU A 40 7.12 -21.62 11.76
N LYS A 41 6.98 -21.21 13.03
CA LYS A 41 5.70 -20.76 13.62
C LYS A 41 5.17 -19.52 12.91
N LEU A 42 6.05 -18.60 12.55
CA LEU A 42 5.66 -17.42 11.82
C LEU A 42 5.08 -17.76 10.46
N ARG A 43 5.75 -18.66 9.72
CA ARG A 43 5.29 -19.13 8.41
C ARG A 43 3.96 -19.88 8.49
N GLU A 44 3.79 -20.75 9.48
CA GLU A 44 2.52 -21.45 9.73
C GLU A 44 1.39 -20.44 10.00
N PHE A 45 1.63 -19.47 10.88
CA PHE A 45 0.66 -18.45 11.21
C PHE A 45 0.26 -17.61 10.00
N THR A 46 1.23 -17.10 9.24
CA THR A 46 0.97 -16.22 8.08
C THR A 46 0.28 -16.96 6.95
N HIS A 47 0.60 -18.24 6.75
CA HIS A 47 -0.09 -19.07 5.79
C HIS A 47 -1.55 -19.31 6.23
N LEU A 48 -1.76 -19.76 7.46
CA LEU A 48 -3.10 -19.98 8.01
C LEU A 48 -3.95 -18.72 7.93
N PHE A 49 -3.38 -17.55 8.26
CA PHE A 49 -4.07 -16.27 8.19
C PHE A 49 -4.54 -15.96 6.76
N THR A 50 -3.64 -16.10 5.77
CA THR A 50 -3.96 -15.85 4.36
C THR A 50 -5.05 -16.80 3.87
N GLU A 51 -4.96 -18.11 4.16
CA GLU A 51 -5.97 -19.10 3.75
C GLU A 51 -7.33 -18.84 4.41
N THR A 52 -7.34 -18.47 5.69
CA THR A 52 -8.57 -18.12 6.40
C THR A 52 -9.28 -16.94 5.74
N LEU A 53 -8.54 -15.92 5.30
CA LEU A 53 -9.13 -14.81 4.56
C LEU A 53 -9.68 -15.24 3.20
N VAL A 54 -9.02 -16.17 2.51
CA VAL A 54 -9.54 -16.76 1.26
C VAL A 54 -10.86 -17.49 1.53
N ASP A 55 -10.95 -18.28 2.60
CA ASP A 55 -12.16 -18.99 2.99
C ASP A 55 -13.32 -18.02 3.34
N PHE A 56 -13.01 -16.85 3.88
CA PHE A 56 -13.97 -15.77 4.09
C PHE A 56 -14.33 -15.01 2.80
N GLY A 57 -13.74 -15.39 1.65
CA GLY A 57 -14.01 -14.86 0.33
C GLY A 57 -13.25 -13.59 -0.02
N PHE A 58 -12.10 -13.35 0.63
CA PHE A 58 -11.13 -12.35 0.21
C PHE A 58 -10.08 -13.05 -0.68
N PRO A 59 -10.09 -12.86 -2.00
CA PRO A 59 -9.14 -13.52 -2.87
C PRO A 59 -7.71 -13.04 -2.58
N ARG A 60 -6.74 -13.87 -2.97
CA ARG A 60 -5.33 -13.49 -2.87
C ARG A 60 -5.02 -12.31 -3.79
N CYS A 61 -4.16 -11.42 -3.33
CA CYS A 61 -3.64 -10.32 -4.13
C CYS A 61 -2.77 -10.86 -5.28
N GLU A 62 -3.06 -10.46 -6.52
CA GLU A 62 -2.26 -10.81 -7.69
C GLU A 62 -0.82 -10.28 -7.59
N GLY A 63 -0.64 -9.13 -6.93
CA GLY A 63 0.66 -8.54 -6.61
C GLY A 63 1.39 -9.24 -5.47
N ASN A 64 0.81 -10.29 -4.89
CA ASN A 64 1.36 -11.05 -3.76
C ASN A 64 1.70 -10.17 -2.53
N ILE A 65 0.86 -9.17 -2.26
CA ILE A 65 0.99 -8.24 -1.14
C ILE A 65 0.25 -8.81 0.07
N MET A 66 0.82 -9.82 0.68
CA MET A 66 0.19 -10.59 1.76
C MET A 66 1.22 -11.00 2.80
N VAL A 67 0.78 -11.20 4.04
CA VAL A 67 1.64 -11.66 5.15
C VAL A 67 2.31 -13.00 4.88
N SER A 68 1.73 -13.86 4.04
CA SER A 68 2.34 -15.13 3.61
C SER A 68 3.54 -14.96 2.67
N ASN A 69 3.72 -13.77 2.10
CA ASN A 69 4.93 -13.42 1.36
C ASN A 69 5.98 -12.86 2.32
N PRO A 70 7.17 -13.48 2.43
CA PRO A 70 8.25 -12.98 3.31
C PRO A 70 8.67 -11.53 3.02
N TYR A 71 8.38 -11.00 1.84
CA TYR A 71 8.64 -9.59 1.51
C TYR A 71 7.78 -8.64 2.36
N TRP A 72 6.57 -9.05 2.72
CA TRP A 72 5.60 -8.28 3.50
C TRP A 72 5.45 -8.78 4.96
N CYS A 73 6.26 -9.76 5.37
CA CYS A 73 6.33 -10.27 6.74
C CYS A 73 7.79 -10.21 7.23
N ARG A 74 8.17 -9.14 7.91
CA ARG A 74 9.57 -8.85 8.28
C ARG A 74 9.68 -8.17 9.64
N ASN A 75 10.89 -8.18 10.18
CA ASN A 75 11.24 -7.37 11.34
C ASN A 75 11.21 -5.88 10.99
N GLN A 76 11.06 -5.05 12.00
CA GLN A 76 10.99 -3.59 11.87
C GLN A 76 12.27 -3.00 11.26
N SER A 77 13.44 -3.52 11.62
CA SER A 77 14.73 -3.14 11.02
C SER A 77 14.78 -3.45 9.52
N ASP A 78 14.33 -4.65 9.11
CA ASP A 78 14.30 -5.04 7.69
C ASP A 78 13.32 -4.18 6.88
N PHE A 79 12.19 -3.78 7.48
CA PHE A 79 11.27 -2.83 6.84
C PHE A 79 11.92 -1.43 6.67
N LYS A 80 12.74 -0.98 7.61
CA LYS A 80 13.51 0.28 7.44
C LYS A 80 14.48 0.19 6.26
N GLU A 81 15.13 -0.96 6.08
CA GLU A 81 16.00 -1.20 4.92
C GLU A 81 15.23 -1.16 3.60
N LEU A 82 14.06 -1.83 3.54
CA LEU A 82 13.19 -1.77 2.37
C LEU A 82 12.75 -0.33 2.05
N ILE A 83 12.28 0.40 3.05
CA ILE A 83 11.85 1.79 2.86
C ILE A 83 13.02 2.66 2.37
N TYR A 84 14.23 2.43 2.89
CA TYR A 84 15.43 3.11 2.43
C TYR A 84 15.72 2.79 0.95
N GLU A 85 15.64 1.53 0.56
CA GLU A 85 15.82 1.09 -0.83
C GLU A 85 14.77 1.73 -1.75
N TRP A 86 13.49 1.69 -1.37
CA TRP A 86 12.40 2.25 -2.19
C TRP A 86 12.57 3.74 -2.46
N VAL A 87 13.06 4.50 -1.49
CA VAL A 87 13.27 5.95 -1.64
C VAL A 87 14.51 6.27 -2.47
N ASN A 88 15.60 5.50 -2.30
CA ASN A 88 16.91 5.82 -2.89
C ASN A 88 17.16 5.11 -4.24
N SER A 89 16.35 4.10 -4.58
CA SER A 89 16.43 3.37 -5.87
C SER A 89 15.12 3.54 -6.65
N PRO A 90 14.86 4.72 -7.23
CA PRO A 90 13.59 5.04 -7.83
C PRO A 90 13.28 4.13 -9.03
N SER A 91 12.20 3.36 -8.92
CA SER A 91 11.62 2.53 -9.97
C SER A 91 10.10 2.56 -9.87
N GLY A 92 9.39 2.10 -10.90
CA GLY A 92 7.93 1.99 -10.87
C GLY A 92 7.45 1.10 -9.71
N ASP A 93 8.13 -0.03 -9.50
CA ASP A 93 7.80 -0.99 -8.45
C ASP A 93 8.05 -0.40 -7.05
N ASN A 94 9.17 0.30 -6.85
CA ASN A 94 9.48 0.92 -5.56
C ASN A 94 8.48 2.05 -5.23
N PHE A 95 8.08 2.85 -6.21
CA PHE A 95 7.03 3.85 -5.99
C PHE A 95 5.67 3.22 -5.69
N MET A 96 5.35 2.09 -6.32
CA MET A 96 4.14 1.33 -5.99
C MET A 96 4.20 0.78 -4.56
N ASN A 97 5.32 0.20 -4.15
CA ASN A 97 5.52 -0.30 -2.78
C ASN A 97 5.37 0.81 -1.75
N ILE A 98 5.95 2.00 -2.00
CA ILE A 98 5.75 3.18 -1.14
C ILE A 98 4.28 3.58 -1.08
N ALA A 99 3.58 3.63 -2.22
CA ALA A 99 2.18 4.01 -2.27
C ALA A 99 1.29 3.07 -1.46
N ILE A 100 1.54 1.75 -1.57
CA ILE A 100 0.83 0.71 -0.85
C ILE A 100 1.15 0.78 0.65
N PHE A 101 2.44 0.83 1.01
CA PHE A 101 2.89 0.91 2.40
C PHE A 101 2.41 2.19 3.10
N TYR A 102 2.38 3.33 2.41
CA TYR A 102 1.91 4.58 3.00
C TYR A 102 0.43 4.55 3.40
N ASP A 103 -0.36 3.72 2.74
CA ASP A 103 -1.77 3.48 3.10
C ASP A 103 -1.93 2.46 4.25
N ALA A 104 -0.85 1.89 4.78
CA ALA A 104 -0.92 0.90 5.84
C ALA A 104 -1.62 1.44 7.09
N LEU A 105 -2.62 0.70 7.54
CA LEU A 105 -3.40 0.94 8.74
C LEU A 105 -3.23 -0.25 9.70
N CYS A 106 -2.80 0.01 10.91
CA CYS A 106 -2.71 -1.02 11.94
C CYS A 106 -4.12 -1.49 12.33
N VAL A 107 -4.36 -2.79 12.22
CA VAL A 107 -5.63 -3.43 12.61
C VAL A 107 -5.47 -4.31 13.86
N SER A 108 -4.24 -4.72 14.17
CA SER A 108 -3.95 -5.50 15.37
C SER A 108 -2.48 -5.35 15.78
N GLY A 109 -2.21 -5.34 17.08
CA GLY A 109 -0.86 -5.24 17.64
C GLY A 109 -0.47 -3.81 18.01
N ASP A 110 0.82 -3.51 17.96
CA ASP A 110 1.38 -2.22 18.39
C ASP A 110 1.41 -1.20 17.23
N ILE A 111 0.55 -0.19 17.33
CA ILE A 111 0.45 0.88 16.33
C ILE A 111 1.71 1.75 16.25
N GLU A 112 2.53 1.81 17.28
CA GLU A 112 3.74 2.65 17.27
C GLU A 112 4.76 2.12 16.26
N ILE A 113 4.79 0.80 16.00
CA ILE A 113 5.64 0.18 15.00
C ILE A 113 5.41 0.81 13.61
N ILE A 114 4.16 0.87 13.15
CA ILE A 114 3.86 1.45 11.83
C ILE A 114 4.05 2.98 11.81
N LYS A 115 3.78 3.68 12.91
CA LYS A 115 4.03 5.11 13.02
C LYS A 115 5.52 5.43 12.90
N GLU A 116 6.39 4.68 13.56
CA GLU A 116 7.83 4.84 13.46
C GLU A 116 8.34 4.63 12.03
N LEU A 117 7.85 3.59 11.34
CA LEU A 117 8.22 3.33 9.96
C LEU A 117 7.75 4.43 9.01
N LYS A 118 6.55 4.97 9.20
CA LYS A 118 6.08 6.12 8.43
C LYS A 118 6.90 7.38 8.71
N ASN A 119 7.25 7.64 9.97
CA ASN A 119 8.13 8.75 10.33
C ASN A 119 9.52 8.59 9.72
N TYR A 120 10.02 7.34 9.66
CA TYR A 120 11.28 7.05 8.97
C TYR A 120 11.18 7.34 7.46
N LEU A 121 10.08 6.92 6.79
CA LEU A 121 9.81 7.28 5.40
C LEU A 121 9.83 8.80 5.20
N PHE A 122 9.16 9.58 6.05
CA PHE A 122 9.15 11.04 5.97
C PHE A 122 10.55 11.64 6.15
N LYS A 123 11.33 11.08 7.07
CA LYS A 123 12.69 11.55 7.33
C LYS A 123 13.59 11.37 6.12
N ILE A 124 13.59 10.19 5.50
CA ILE A 124 14.51 9.92 4.38
C ILE A 124 14.03 10.57 3.08
N SER A 125 12.72 10.62 2.83
CA SER A 125 12.16 11.28 1.64
C SER A 125 12.37 12.80 1.65
N SER A 126 12.38 13.42 2.84
CA SER A 126 12.59 14.88 2.96
C SER A 126 13.97 15.36 2.48
N ASN A 127 14.94 14.47 2.39
CA ASN A 127 16.27 14.77 1.90
C ASN A 127 16.41 14.71 0.37
N SER A 128 15.31 14.33 -0.33
CA SER A 128 15.32 14.11 -1.77
C SER A 128 14.19 14.85 -2.46
N GLN A 129 14.46 16.04 -3.00
CA GLN A 129 13.49 16.77 -3.80
C GLN A 129 13.06 15.98 -5.06
N SER A 130 13.96 15.18 -5.64
CA SER A 130 13.68 14.33 -6.78
C SER A 130 12.69 13.22 -6.43
N PHE A 131 12.68 12.72 -5.19
CA PHE A 131 11.73 11.72 -4.74
C PHE A 131 10.29 12.20 -4.90
N TYR A 132 9.93 13.36 -4.36
CA TYR A 132 8.57 13.88 -4.45
C TYR A 132 8.12 14.09 -5.89
N THR A 133 9.01 14.65 -6.72
CA THR A 133 8.71 14.85 -8.15
C THR A 133 8.46 13.53 -8.86
N ASN A 134 9.30 12.52 -8.63
CA ASN A 134 9.17 11.23 -9.29
C ASN A 134 7.98 10.43 -8.76
N PHE A 135 7.72 10.49 -7.45
CA PHE A 135 6.56 9.84 -6.84
C PHE A 135 5.25 10.43 -7.35
N ALA A 136 5.19 11.76 -7.52
CA ALA A 136 4.02 12.41 -8.13
C ALA A 136 3.86 12.04 -9.61
N ARG A 137 4.95 11.90 -10.37
CA ARG A 137 4.91 11.54 -11.80
C ARG A 137 4.31 10.15 -12.09
N VAL A 138 4.17 9.29 -11.09
CA VAL A 138 3.45 8.02 -11.23
C VAL A 138 2.02 8.23 -11.75
N ILE A 139 1.42 9.40 -11.48
CA ILE A 139 0.12 9.79 -12.04
C ILE A 139 0.12 9.75 -13.58
N ASN A 140 1.23 10.10 -14.22
CA ASN A 140 1.33 10.13 -15.68
C ASN A 140 1.29 8.72 -16.34
N SER A 141 1.40 7.66 -15.54
CA SER A 141 1.21 6.29 -16.04
C SER A 141 -0.25 5.86 -16.14
N PHE A 142 -1.16 6.70 -15.66
CA PHE A 142 -2.60 6.45 -15.71
C PHE A 142 -3.24 7.35 -16.78
N ASP A 143 -3.80 6.73 -17.80
CA ASP A 143 -4.53 7.45 -18.85
C ASP A 143 -5.91 7.87 -18.32
N VAL A 144 -6.22 9.15 -18.41
CA VAL A 144 -7.59 9.63 -18.19
C VAL A 144 -8.46 9.12 -19.35
N PRO A 145 -9.61 8.48 -19.10
CA PRO A 145 -10.44 7.90 -20.14
C PRO A 145 -11.25 8.99 -20.89
N LEU A 146 -10.57 10.06 -21.31
CA LEU A 146 -11.12 11.14 -22.11
C LEU A 146 -10.42 11.18 -23.46
N GLY A 147 -11.20 11.14 -24.53
CA GLY A 147 -10.72 11.27 -25.90
C GLY A 147 -10.53 12.73 -26.32
N PHE A 148 -9.99 12.93 -27.51
CA PHE A 148 -9.62 14.25 -28.06
C PHE A 148 -10.80 15.23 -28.24
N PHE A 149 -12.05 14.75 -28.20
CA PHE A 149 -13.28 15.53 -28.39
C PHE A 149 -14.24 15.43 -27.20
N ASP A 150 -13.72 15.44 -25.96
CA ASP A 150 -14.48 15.30 -24.71
C ASP A 150 -15.37 14.03 -24.62
N GLY A 151 -15.13 13.05 -25.50
CA GLY A 151 -15.77 11.73 -25.44
C GLY A 151 -15.05 10.79 -24.49
N PHE A 152 -15.80 9.87 -23.88
CA PHE A 152 -15.20 8.82 -23.05
C PHE A 152 -14.46 7.79 -23.92
N VAL A 153 -13.27 7.37 -23.46
CA VAL A 153 -12.54 6.24 -24.04
C VAL A 153 -12.96 4.97 -23.30
N PHE A 154 -13.60 4.08 -24.04
CA PHE A 154 -14.06 2.79 -23.52
C PHE A 154 -12.94 1.75 -23.62
N ASN A 155 -12.98 0.77 -22.71
CA ASN A 155 -12.04 -0.34 -22.70
C ASN A 155 -12.26 -1.22 -23.95
N SER A 156 -11.28 -1.23 -24.85
CA SER A 156 -11.33 -2.03 -26.08
C SER A 156 -10.48 -3.31 -26.02
N LYS A 157 -9.68 -3.47 -24.95
CA LYS A 157 -8.67 -4.55 -24.84
C LYS A 157 -9.15 -5.74 -24.00
N ASP A 158 -10.15 -5.54 -23.18
CA ASP A 158 -10.71 -6.59 -22.30
C ASP A 158 -12.09 -6.98 -22.83
N GLU A 159 -12.21 -8.20 -23.37
CA GLU A 159 -13.49 -8.71 -23.90
C GLU A 159 -14.61 -8.78 -22.86
N LYS A 160 -14.25 -8.94 -21.56
CA LYS A 160 -15.20 -8.99 -20.44
C LYS A 160 -15.80 -7.64 -20.09
N HIS A 161 -15.03 -6.56 -20.30
CA HIS A 161 -15.36 -5.19 -19.95
C HIS A 161 -15.36 -4.26 -21.16
N LYS A 162 -15.67 -4.84 -22.34
CA LYS A 162 -15.79 -4.09 -23.58
C LYS A 162 -16.90 -3.05 -23.44
N ASP A 163 -16.61 -1.84 -23.90
CA ASP A 163 -17.49 -0.69 -23.81
C ASP A 163 -17.75 -0.15 -22.38
N GLU A 164 -16.96 -0.60 -21.38
CA GLU A 164 -16.95 -0.05 -20.01
C GLU A 164 -15.81 0.98 -19.85
N ILE A 165 -15.97 1.89 -18.90
CA ILE A 165 -14.95 2.87 -18.52
C ILE A 165 -14.23 2.36 -17.27
N ASP A 166 -12.91 2.27 -17.31
CA ASP A 166 -12.10 1.96 -16.13
C ASP A 166 -11.99 3.19 -15.19
N ILE A 167 -13.02 3.39 -14.37
CA ILE A 167 -13.05 4.48 -13.39
C ILE A 167 -11.95 4.30 -12.33
N LYS A 168 -11.56 3.06 -12.02
CA LYS A 168 -10.53 2.78 -11.01
C LYS A 168 -9.18 3.33 -11.45
N ARG A 169 -8.74 3.01 -12.68
CA ARG A 169 -7.44 3.47 -13.21
C ARG A 169 -7.47 4.91 -13.68
N GLY A 170 -8.52 5.30 -14.42
CA GLY A 170 -8.60 6.62 -15.05
C GLY A 170 -9.15 7.73 -14.15
N GLY A 171 -9.61 7.42 -12.94
CA GLY A 171 -10.17 8.40 -12.01
C GLY A 171 -9.62 8.25 -10.59
N ILE A 172 -10.02 7.16 -9.92
CA ILE A 172 -9.72 6.97 -8.48
C ILE A 172 -8.21 6.96 -8.21
N PHE A 173 -7.41 6.21 -8.98
CA PHE A 173 -5.97 6.12 -8.77
C PHE A 173 -5.26 7.45 -8.94
N ILE A 174 -5.68 8.28 -9.90
CA ILE A 174 -5.09 9.60 -10.14
C ILE A 174 -5.29 10.49 -8.92
N ILE A 175 -6.53 10.55 -8.39
CA ILE A 175 -6.87 11.37 -7.21
C ILE A 175 -6.11 10.85 -5.99
N VAL A 176 -6.21 9.56 -5.72
CA VAL A 176 -5.57 8.92 -4.55
C VAL A 176 -4.05 9.13 -4.59
N GLN A 177 -3.41 8.94 -5.74
CA GLN A 177 -1.95 9.11 -5.86
C GLN A 177 -1.53 10.58 -5.73
N GLY A 178 -2.31 11.52 -6.29
CA GLY A 178 -2.07 12.95 -6.12
C GLY A 178 -2.12 13.37 -4.65
N ILE A 179 -3.15 12.93 -3.93
CA ILE A 179 -3.29 13.20 -2.50
C ILE A 179 -2.21 12.51 -1.68
N ARG A 180 -1.81 11.25 -2.01
CA ARG A 180 -0.67 10.61 -1.35
C ARG A 180 0.61 11.44 -1.49
N SER A 181 0.89 11.94 -2.69
CA SER A 181 2.11 12.72 -2.96
C SER A 181 2.17 13.97 -2.10
N LEU A 182 1.07 14.73 -2.01
CA LEU A 182 0.96 15.89 -1.14
C LEU A 182 1.04 15.51 0.34
N SER A 183 0.43 14.40 0.73
CA SER A 183 0.38 13.94 2.11
C SER A 183 1.73 13.47 2.64
N ILE A 184 2.54 12.77 1.84
CA ILE A 184 3.91 12.39 2.21
C ILE A 184 4.77 13.64 2.39
N GLN A 185 4.66 14.61 1.49
CA GLN A 185 5.38 15.89 1.57
C GLN A 185 5.03 16.66 2.86
N ASN A 186 3.75 16.62 3.26
CA ASN A 186 3.26 17.27 4.48
C ASN A 186 3.33 16.37 5.72
N ARG A 187 3.92 15.16 5.63
CA ARG A 187 4.11 14.19 6.72
C ARG A 187 2.81 13.80 7.44
N LEU A 188 1.72 13.65 6.70
CA LEU A 188 0.43 13.26 7.26
C LEU A 188 0.40 11.76 7.56
N LEU A 189 -0.03 11.38 8.75
CA LEU A 189 -0.17 9.98 9.16
C LEU A 189 -1.53 9.38 8.78
N ASN A 190 -2.52 10.21 8.47
CA ASN A 190 -3.84 9.75 8.02
C ASN A 190 -3.73 8.86 6.78
N THR A 191 -4.52 7.80 6.71
CA THR A 191 -4.55 6.89 5.54
C THR A 191 -5.68 7.25 4.58
N ASN A 192 -6.85 7.61 5.09
CA ASN A 192 -8.05 7.93 4.30
C ASN A 192 -7.86 9.19 3.46
N THR A 193 -8.22 9.12 2.18
CA THR A 193 -8.02 10.20 1.21
C THR A 193 -8.75 11.50 1.60
N ILE A 194 -10.01 11.41 2.04
CA ILE A 194 -10.78 12.59 2.47
C ILE A 194 -10.17 13.22 3.73
N LYS A 195 -9.73 12.39 4.68
CA LYS A 195 -9.05 12.90 5.88
C LYS A 195 -7.73 13.60 5.53
N ARG A 196 -6.98 13.07 4.56
CA ARG A 196 -5.76 13.72 4.05
C ARG A 196 -6.02 15.07 3.41
N ILE A 197 -7.13 15.22 2.66
CA ILE A 197 -7.52 16.49 2.04
C ILE A 197 -7.87 17.54 3.10
N ASN A 198 -8.46 17.12 4.21
CA ASN A 198 -8.94 18.02 5.27
C ASN A 198 -7.87 18.31 6.35
N SER A 199 -6.67 17.74 6.22
CA SER A 199 -5.55 17.95 7.16
C SER A 199 -4.62 19.06 6.71
#